data_3f63d848146544646ca3b39f3400d1e7
#
_entry.id   3f63d848146544646ca3b39f3400d1e7
#
_cell.length_a   1.000
_cell.length_b   1.000
_cell.length_c   1.000
_cell.angle_alpha   90.00
_cell.angle_beta   90.00
_cell.angle_gamma   90.00
#
_symmetry.space_group_name_H-M   'P 1'
#
loop_
_entity.id
_entity.type
_entity.pdbx_description
1 polymer ?
#
loop_
_entity_poly.entity_id
_entity_poly.type
_entity_poly.pdbx_seq_one_letter_code
_entity_poly.pdbx_strand_id
1 'polypeptide(L)'
;MSSMTRILAASALAAASIAAAAGQEAPKTERGEQIMNAACTTCHDLRPIDTQALDEAGWTKEVTAMIEQGAEVKKEEVPLLVAYLVKQHGPLPDGPGKEILLNICTQCHDLQRVRRERLNAEGWLEILDAMLNEGAPLSDKDLPVILRYLARNFGP
;
A
#
# COMPACT_ATOMS: atom_id res chain seq x y z
N MET A 1 -29.89 -41.40 69.82
CA MET A 1 -30.67 -40.37 69.11
C MET A 1 -29.78 -39.83 68.02
N SER A 2 -29.94 -40.42 66.82
CA SER A 2 -29.09 -40.16 65.65
C SER A 2 -29.75 -39.10 64.76
N SER A 3 -29.06 -38.05 64.50
CA SER A 3 -29.50 -37.05 63.55
C SER A 3 -28.79 -37.28 62.21
N MET A 4 -29.51 -37.74 61.22
CA MET A 4 -29.01 -37.95 59.83
C MET A 4 -29.06 -36.60 59.10
N THR A 5 -27.92 -36.03 58.79
CA THR A 5 -27.80 -34.86 57.91
C THR A 5 -27.77 -35.32 56.47
N ARG A 6 -28.79 -34.97 55.70
CA ARG A 6 -28.85 -35.21 54.23
C ARG A 6 -28.04 -34.13 53.49
N ILE A 7 -27.00 -34.53 52.81
CA ILE A 7 -26.22 -33.69 51.87
C ILE A 7 -26.93 -33.73 50.53
N LEU A 8 -27.50 -32.61 50.11
CA LEU A 8 -28.04 -32.41 48.78
C LEU A 8 -26.87 -31.97 47.85
N ALA A 9 -26.49 -32.84 46.92
CA ALA A 9 -25.55 -32.51 45.87
C ALA A 9 -26.27 -31.73 44.78
N ALA A 10 -25.95 -30.46 44.63
CA ALA A 10 -26.42 -29.64 43.52
C ALA A 10 -25.47 -29.80 42.33
N SER A 11 -25.94 -30.51 41.28
CA SER A 11 -25.21 -30.61 40.02
C SER A 11 -25.41 -29.35 39.19
N ALA A 12 -24.38 -28.51 39.10
CA ALA A 12 -24.36 -27.35 38.21
C ALA A 12 -24.01 -27.81 36.80
N LEU A 13 -24.99 -27.79 35.88
CA LEU A 13 -24.74 -27.91 34.45
C LEU A 13 -24.08 -26.61 33.95
N ALA A 14 -22.79 -26.68 33.63
CA ALA A 14 -22.11 -25.61 32.90
C ALA A 14 -22.52 -25.68 31.43
N ALA A 15 -23.38 -24.77 30.99
CA ALA A 15 -23.69 -24.56 29.57
C ALA A 15 -22.48 -23.89 28.91
N ALA A 16 -21.72 -24.64 28.13
CA ALA A 16 -20.64 -24.11 27.30
C ALA A 16 -21.29 -23.32 26.12
N SER A 17 -21.28 -22.01 26.21
CA SER A 17 -21.64 -21.11 25.10
C SER A 17 -20.54 -21.18 24.05
N ILE A 18 -20.79 -21.90 22.97
CA ILE A 18 -19.96 -21.81 21.75
C ILE A 18 -20.25 -20.45 21.12
N ALA A 19 -19.42 -19.47 21.42
CA ALA A 19 -19.41 -18.22 20.69
C ALA A 19 -18.97 -18.54 19.26
N ALA A 20 -19.91 -18.49 18.31
CA ALA A 20 -19.60 -18.50 16.90
C ALA A 20 -18.73 -17.26 16.61
N ALA A 21 -17.45 -17.48 16.34
CA ALA A 21 -16.57 -16.46 15.80
C ALA A 21 -17.13 -16.08 14.43
N ALA A 22 -17.97 -15.04 14.39
CA ALA A 22 -18.32 -14.37 13.14
C ALA A 22 -16.98 -13.92 12.54
N GLY A 23 -16.59 -14.52 11.42
CA GLY A 23 -15.38 -14.16 10.70
C GLY A 23 -15.45 -12.66 10.40
N GLN A 24 -14.61 -11.88 11.05
CA GLN A 24 -14.49 -10.47 10.74
C GLN A 24 -13.92 -10.37 9.34
N GLU A 25 -14.71 -9.80 8.43
CA GLU A 25 -14.27 -9.50 7.07
C GLU A 25 -13.06 -8.58 7.17
N ALA A 26 -11.95 -8.95 6.52
CA ALA A 26 -10.72 -8.18 6.55
C ALA A 26 -10.99 -6.75 6.08
N PRO A 27 -10.32 -5.73 6.68
CA PRO A 27 -10.46 -4.36 6.23
C PRO A 27 -10.27 -4.26 4.72
N LYS A 28 -11.04 -3.41 4.05
CA LYS A 28 -11.00 -3.25 2.58
C LYS A 28 -9.59 -3.06 2.02
N THR A 29 -8.73 -2.38 2.77
CA THR A 29 -7.31 -2.18 2.42
C THR A 29 -6.53 -3.49 2.42
N GLU A 30 -6.69 -4.33 3.44
CA GLU A 30 -6.06 -5.65 3.52
C GLU A 30 -6.57 -6.58 2.41
N ARG A 31 -7.86 -6.50 2.11
CA ARG A 31 -8.43 -7.30 1.01
C ARG A 31 -7.88 -6.88 -0.34
N GLY A 32 -7.72 -5.57 -0.61
CA GLY A 32 -7.11 -5.05 -1.84
C GLY A 32 -5.66 -5.51 -2.00
N GLU A 33 -4.89 -5.49 -0.91
CA GLU A 33 -3.51 -5.99 -0.89
C GLU A 33 -3.43 -7.50 -1.18
N GLN A 34 -4.31 -8.29 -0.58
CA GLN A 34 -4.38 -9.72 -0.84
C GLN A 34 -4.68 -10.03 -2.30
N ILE A 35 -5.63 -9.30 -2.91
CA ILE A 35 -5.98 -9.44 -4.32
C ILE A 35 -4.77 -9.07 -5.20
N MET A 36 -4.10 -7.94 -4.93
CA MET A 36 -2.91 -7.51 -5.65
C MET A 36 -1.83 -8.60 -5.60
N ASN A 37 -1.50 -9.05 -4.39
CA ASN A 37 -0.46 -10.08 -4.21
C ASN A 37 -0.82 -11.41 -4.90
N ALA A 38 -2.08 -11.82 -4.87
CA ALA A 38 -2.51 -13.06 -5.49
C ALA A 38 -2.55 -13.01 -7.02
N ALA A 39 -3.02 -11.91 -7.60
CA ALA A 39 -3.26 -11.80 -9.03
C ALA A 39 -2.09 -11.19 -9.80
N CYS A 40 -1.38 -10.20 -9.23
CA CYS A 40 -0.37 -9.45 -9.97
C CYS A 40 1.02 -10.06 -9.90
N THR A 41 1.36 -10.83 -8.87
CA THR A 41 2.69 -11.45 -8.73
C THR A 41 2.86 -12.78 -9.45
N THR A 42 1.81 -13.27 -10.09
CA THR A 42 1.83 -14.56 -10.79
C THR A 42 2.71 -14.53 -12.05
N CYS A 43 2.76 -13.41 -12.76
CA CYS A 43 3.44 -13.27 -14.05
C CYS A 43 4.69 -12.40 -14.00
N HIS A 44 4.75 -11.40 -13.11
CA HIS A 44 5.87 -10.46 -12.97
C HIS A 44 5.96 -9.94 -11.54
N ASP A 45 7.01 -9.20 -11.21
CA ASP A 45 7.15 -8.49 -9.93
C ASP A 45 6.20 -7.26 -9.84
N LEU A 46 6.19 -6.59 -8.71
CA LEU A 46 5.34 -5.42 -8.47
C LEU A 46 5.93 -4.10 -8.99
N ARG A 47 7.12 -4.12 -9.59
CA ARG A 47 7.78 -2.90 -10.08
C ARG A 47 6.89 -2.07 -11.02
N PRO A 48 6.13 -2.64 -11.97
CA PRO A 48 5.21 -1.88 -12.81
C PRO A 48 4.13 -1.13 -12.02
N ILE A 49 3.77 -1.60 -10.83
CA ILE A 49 2.83 -0.95 -9.92
C ILE A 49 3.56 0.12 -9.09
N ASP A 50 4.68 -0.24 -8.50
CA ASP A 50 5.42 0.57 -7.52
C ASP A 50 6.08 1.83 -8.12
N THR A 51 6.26 1.86 -9.44
CA THR A 51 6.81 3.00 -10.18
C THR A 51 5.75 3.93 -10.76
N GLN A 52 4.46 3.61 -10.62
CA GLN A 52 3.35 4.43 -11.11
C GLN A 52 2.70 5.26 -10.00
N ALA A 53 1.95 6.28 -10.43
CA ALA A 53 1.22 7.18 -9.55
C ALA A 53 -0.08 7.62 -10.24
N LEU A 54 -1.00 6.67 -10.42
CA LEU A 54 -2.22 6.85 -11.19
C LEU A 54 -3.42 7.19 -10.30
N ASP A 55 -4.36 7.92 -10.86
CA ASP A 55 -5.67 8.12 -10.27
C ASP A 55 -6.57 6.88 -10.43
N GLU A 56 -7.80 6.97 -9.95
CA GLU A 56 -8.77 5.87 -10.01
C GLU A 56 -9.05 5.42 -11.46
N ALA A 57 -9.16 6.38 -12.38
CA ALA A 57 -9.40 6.07 -13.80
C ALA A 57 -8.20 5.37 -14.43
N GLY A 58 -6.99 5.83 -14.14
CA GLY A 58 -5.74 5.23 -14.57
C GLY A 58 -5.59 3.80 -14.02
N TRP A 59 -5.78 3.59 -12.72
CA TRP A 59 -5.70 2.27 -12.12
C TRP A 59 -6.79 1.33 -12.63
N THR A 60 -8.01 1.82 -12.85
CA THR A 60 -9.09 1.01 -13.44
C THR A 60 -8.71 0.53 -14.84
N LYS A 61 -8.11 1.39 -15.65
CA LYS A 61 -7.63 1.04 -16.98
C LYS A 61 -6.53 -0.03 -16.93
N GLU A 62 -5.53 0.16 -16.06
CA GLU A 62 -4.42 -0.81 -15.91
C GLU A 62 -4.91 -2.17 -15.42
N VAL A 63 -5.75 -2.21 -14.38
CA VAL A 63 -6.33 -3.46 -13.87
C VAL A 63 -7.15 -4.16 -14.94
N THR A 64 -7.93 -3.42 -15.73
CA THR A 64 -8.71 -3.99 -16.84
C THR A 64 -7.80 -4.60 -17.90
N ALA A 65 -6.73 -3.90 -18.28
CA ALA A 65 -5.76 -4.40 -19.26
C ALA A 65 -5.05 -5.67 -18.76
N MET A 66 -4.73 -5.75 -17.46
CA MET A 66 -4.12 -6.97 -16.89
C MET A 66 -5.11 -8.15 -16.88
N ILE A 67 -6.39 -7.91 -16.60
CA ILE A 67 -7.43 -8.94 -16.68
C ILE A 67 -7.56 -9.46 -18.10
N GLU A 68 -7.53 -8.60 -19.13
CA GLU A 68 -7.55 -8.98 -20.53
C GLU A 68 -6.33 -9.82 -20.93
N GLN A 69 -5.21 -9.65 -20.23
CA GLN A 69 -3.98 -10.44 -20.38
C GLN A 69 -3.94 -11.70 -19.52
N GLY A 70 -5.02 -11.99 -18.76
CA GLY A 70 -5.16 -13.22 -17.99
C GLY A 70 -4.95 -13.10 -16.49
N ALA A 71 -4.86 -11.89 -15.91
CA ALA A 71 -4.81 -11.74 -14.47
C ALA A 71 -6.15 -12.20 -13.84
N GLU A 72 -6.07 -13.06 -12.83
CA GLU A 72 -7.23 -13.65 -12.18
C GLU A 72 -7.81 -12.74 -11.10
N VAL A 73 -8.51 -11.67 -11.52
CA VAL A 73 -9.25 -10.76 -10.64
C VAL A 73 -10.73 -10.88 -10.93
N LYS A 74 -11.53 -11.21 -9.92
CA LYS A 74 -12.98 -11.30 -10.07
C LYS A 74 -13.58 -9.91 -10.24
N LYS A 75 -14.70 -9.84 -11.00
CA LYS A 75 -15.36 -8.56 -11.30
C LYS A 75 -15.73 -7.78 -10.02
N GLU A 76 -16.19 -8.45 -9.00
CA GLU A 76 -16.53 -7.87 -7.69
C GLU A 76 -15.33 -7.42 -6.87
N GLU A 77 -14.14 -7.91 -7.19
CA GLU A 77 -12.88 -7.56 -6.53
C GLU A 77 -12.19 -6.33 -7.15
N VAL A 78 -12.51 -6.00 -8.39
CA VAL A 78 -11.90 -4.87 -9.10
C VAL A 78 -12.02 -3.54 -8.33
N PRO A 79 -13.18 -3.15 -7.78
CA PRO A 79 -13.29 -1.90 -7.02
C PRO A 79 -12.43 -1.89 -5.74
N LEU A 80 -12.24 -3.05 -5.09
CA LEU A 80 -11.42 -3.17 -3.89
C LEU A 80 -9.93 -3.05 -4.22
N LEU A 81 -9.51 -3.69 -5.31
CA LEU A 81 -8.15 -3.60 -5.81
C LEU A 81 -7.81 -2.17 -6.25
N VAL A 82 -8.67 -1.54 -7.05
CA VAL A 82 -8.46 -0.15 -7.52
C VAL A 82 -8.40 0.81 -6.32
N ALA A 83 -9.29 0.70 -5.34
CA ALA A 83 -9.26 1.53 -4.15
C ALA A 83 -7.95 1.36 -3.34
N TYR A 84 -7.43 0.15 -3.25
CA TYR A 84 -6.13 -0.13 -2.64
C TYR A 84 -4.99 0.52 -3.43
N LEU A 85 -4.96 0.34 -4.75
CA LEU A 85 -3.93 0.91 -5.62
C LEU A 85 -3.92 2.45 -5.56
N VAL A 86 -5.09 3.08 -5.60
CA VAL A 86 -5.20 4.55 -5.43
C VAL A 86 -4.67 4.99 -4.07
N LYS A 87 -4.94 4.25 -3.00
CA LYS A 87 -4.47 4.59 -1.66
C LYS A 87 -2.96 4.47 -1.53
N GLN A 88 -2.34 3.45 -2.09
CA GLN A 88 -0.91 3.15 -1.92
C GLN A 88 -0.04 3.74 -3.04
N HIS A 89 -0.56 3.78 -4.25
CA HIS A 89 0.14 4.17 -5.47
C HIS A 89 -0.61 5.27 -6.25
N GLY A 90 -1.41 6.07 -5.53
CA GLY A 90 -2.19 7.16 -6.11
C GLY A 90 -1.36 8.33 -6.61
N PRO A 91 -2.03 9.36 -7.18
CA PRO A 91 -1.34 10.49 -7.78
C PRO A 91 -0.36 11.16 -6.83
N LEU A 92 0.76 11.59 -7.38
CA LEU A 92 1.67 12.49 -6.69
C LEU A 92 1.10 13.91 -6.74
N PRO A 93 1.41 14.75 -5.73
CA PRO A 93 1.03 16.16 -5.76
C PRO A 93 1.50 16.84 -7.05
N ASP A 94 0.67 17.72 -7.61
CA ASP A 94 1.05 18.47 -8.82
C ASP A 94 2.13 19.51 -8.52
N GLY A 95 3.01 19.71 -9.49
CA GLY A 95 4.08 20.72 -9.41
C GLY A 95 5.29 20.39 -10.26
N PRO A 96 6.21 21.40 -10.42
CA PRO A 96 7.40 21.29 -11.25
C PRO A 96 8.30 20.23 -10.72
N GLY A 97 8.38 19.26 -10.43
CA GLY A 97 9.25 18.18 -9.92
C GLY A 97 8.59 16.82 -10.04
N LYS A 98 7.27 16.77 -10.27
CA LYS A 98 6.52 15.55 -10.44
C LYS A 98 7.07 14.68 -11.57
N GLU A 99 7.27 15.30 -12.74
CA GLU A 99 7.80 14.59 -13.91
C GLU A 99 9.26 14.15 -13.72
N ILE A 100 10.07 14.94 -13.01
CA ILE A 100 11.43 14.55 -12.65
C ILE A 100 11.39 13.31 -11.76
N LEU A 101 10.53 13.30 -10.75
CA LEU A 101 10.38 12.15 -9.86
C LEU A 101 9.93 10.90 -10.64
N LEU A 102 8.92 11.03 -11.50
CA LEU A 102 8.38 9.91 -12.28
C LEU A 102 9.33 9.38 -13.35
N ASN A 103 10.10 10.25 -14.02
CA ASN A 103 10.91 9.86 -15.17
C ASN A 103 12.37 9.54 -14.83
N ILE A 104 12.91 10.12 -13.75
CA ILE A 104 14.29 9.92 -13.34
C ILE A 104 14.39 8.96 -12.15
N CYS A 105 13.68 9.25 -11.05
CA CYS A 105 13.86 8.48 -9.83
C CYS A 105 13.34 7.04 -9.94
N THR A 106 12.30 6.80 -10.75
CA THR A 106 11.73 5.45 -10.97
C THR A 106 12.58 4.55 -11.86
N GLN A 107 13.65 5.05 -12.45
CA GLN A 107 14.54 4.21 -13.28
C GLN A 107 15.28 3.14 -12.47
N CYS A 108 15.57 3.41 -11.19
CA CYS A 108 16.35 2.53 -10.35
C CYS A 108 15.55 1.90 -9.20
N HIS A 109 14.60 2.61 -8.62
CA HIS A 109 13.81 2.14 -7.48
C HIS A 109 12.36 2.62 -7.54
N ASP A 110 11.53 2.16 -6.60
CA ASP A 110 10.12 2.51 -6.51
C ASP A 110 9.87 3.89 -5.86
N LEU A 111 8.63 4.35 -5.94
CA LEU A 111 8.16 5.60 -5.33
C LEU A 111 7.88 5.46 -3.82
N GLN A 112 7.84 4.24 -3.29
CA GLN A 112 7.49 4.01 -1.89
C GLN A 112 8.56 4.60 -0.95
N ARG A 113 9.83 4.63 -1.39
CA ARG A 113 10.89 5.31 -0.65
C ARG A 113 10.57 6.79 -0.43
N VAL A 114 10.18 7.50 -1.49
CA VAL A 114 9.78 8.93 -1.39
C VAL A 114 8.50 9.10 -0.57
N ARG A 115 7.50 8.23 -0.77
CA ARG A 115 6.21 8.32 -0.09
C ARG A 115 6.29 8.14 1.43
N ARG A 116 7.30 7.42 1.93
CA ARG A 116 7.51 7.14 3.36
C ARG A 116 8.33 8.20 4.08
N GLU A 117 9.18 8.92 3.36
CA GLU A 117 10.06 9.93 3.96
C GLU A 117 9.30 11.20 4.33
N ARG A 118 9.77 11.85 5.41
CA ARG A 118 9.30 13.15 5.88
C ARG A 118 10.51 13.97 6.26
N LEU A 119 11.15 14.61 5.27
CA LEU A 119 12.40 15.32 5.46
C LEU A 119 12.27 16.80 5.08
N ASN A 120 13.00 17.66 5.79
CA ASN A 120 13.17 19.04 5.39
C ASN A 120 14.07 19.15 4.14
N ALA A 121 14.30 20.37 3.66
CA ALA A 121 15.10 20.59 2.45
C ALA A 121 16.55 20.08 2.59
N GLU A 122 17.15 20.16 3.77
CA GLU A 122 18.50 19.70 4.05
C GLU A 122 18.59 18.16 3.96
N GLY A 123 17.67 17.46 4.63
CA GLY A 123 17.62 16.00 4.57
C GLY A 123 17.32 15.46 3.15
N TRP A 124 16.44 16.15 2.40
CA TRP A 124 16.23 15.79 1.00
C TRP A 124 17.45 16.05 0.12
N LEU A 125 18.22 17.12 0.39
CA LEU A 125 19.45 17.41 -0.35
C LEU A 125 20.50 16.30 -0.12
N GLU A 126 20.68 15.84 1.12
CA GLU A 126 21.57 14.73 1.44
C GLU A 126 21.22 13.45 0.65
N ILE A 127 19.93 13.13 0.54
CA ILE A 127 19.47 11.99 -0.26
C ILE A 127 19.76 12.21 -1.75
N LEU A 128 19.47 13.40 -2.28
CA LEU A 128 19.72 13.70 -3.69
C LEU A 128 21.21 13.65 -4.02
N ASP A 129 22.08 14.15 -3.15
CA ASP A 129 23.53 14.06 -3.30
C ASP A 129 24.01 12.60 -3.31
N ALA A 130 23.46 11.77 -2.44
CA ALA A 130 23.76 10.33 -2.46
C ALA A 130 23.32 9.68 -3.79
N MET A 131 22.12 9.99 -4.29
CA MET A 131 21.64 9.48 -5.58
C MET A 131 22.52 9.95 -6.76
N LEU A 132 22.96 11.21 -6.75
CA LEU A 132 23.90 11.73 -7.75
C LEU A 132 25.23 10.98 -7.73
N ASN A 133 25.77 10.69 -6.55
CA ASN A 133 26.99 9.91 -6.39
C ASN A 133 26.83 8.45 -6.86
N GLU A 134 25.61 7.91 -6.80
CA GLU A 134 25.26 6.59 -7.35
C GLU A 134 24.96 6.62 -8.86
N GLY A 135 25.01 7.79 -9.48
CA GLY A 135 24.85 7.95 -10.93
C GLY A 135 23.43 8.29 -11.40
N ALA A 136 22.58 8.80 -10.52
CA ALA A 136 21.26 9.29 -10.96
C ALA A 136 21.42 10.36 -12.05
N PRO A 137 20.71 10.26 -13.19
CA PRO A 137 20.86 11.19 -14.32
C PRO A 137 20.10 12.51 -14.08
N LEU A 138 20.30 13.13 -12.92
CA LEU A 138 19.67 14.37 -12.53
C LEU A 138 20.57 15.54 -12.94
N SER A 139 20.03 16.46 -13.74
CA SER A 139 20.79 17.64 -14.19
C SER A 139 20.89 18.73 -13.10
N ASP A 140 21.91 19.61 -13.20
CA ASP A 140 22.05 20.78 -12.32
C ASP A 140 20.82 21.70 -12.33
N LYS A 141 20.06 21.72 -13.42
CA LYS A 141 18.83 22.52 -13.54
C LYS A 141 17.66 21.86 -12.81
N ASP A 142 17.61 20.54 -12.80
CA ASP A 142 16.53 19.76 -12.21
C ASP A 142 16.70 19.60 -10.69
N LEU A 143 17.93 19.60 -10.20
CA LEU A 143 18.22 19.44 -8.77
C LEU A 143 17.47 20.44 -7.87
N PRO A 144 17.49 21.76 -8.10
CA PRO A 144 16.76 22.70 -7.27
C PRO A 144 15.23 22.58 -7.45
N VAL A 145 14.75 22.07 -8.58
CA VAL A 145 13.33 21.86 -8.85
C VAL A 145 12.81 20.68 -8.04
N ILE A 146 13.49 19.53 -8.13
CA ILE A 146 13.09 18.33 -7.40
C ILE A 146 13.27 18.52 -5.89
N LEU A 147 14.32 19.20 -5.42
CA LEU A 147 14.53 19.48 -4.00
C LEU A 147 13.36 20.27 -3.42
N ARG A 148 12.94 21.35 -4.07
CA ARG A 148 11.76 22.11 -3.62
C ARG A 148 10.48 21.31 -3.66
N TYR A 149 10.29 20.48 -4.66
CA TYR A 149 9.13 19.61 -4.79
C TYR A 149 9.07 18.60 -3.64
N LEU A 150 10.17 17.92 -3.35
CA LEU A 150 10.25 16.92 -2.28
C LEU A 150 10.05 17.57 -0.91
N ALA A 151 10.75 18.65 -0.61
CA ALA A 151 10.63 19.35 0.67
C ALA A 151 9.22 19.91 0.91
N ARG A 152 8.53 20.35 -0.14
CA ARG A 152 7.16 20.86 -0.05
C ARG A 152 6.12 19.77 0.17
N ASN A 153 6.24 18.66 -0.52
CA ASN A 153 5.19 17.65 -0.62
C ASN A 153 5.43 16.43 0.28
N PHE A 154 6.68 16.21 0.68
CA PHE A 154 7.13 15.11 1.53
C PHE A 154 8.00 15.65 2.69
N GLY A 155 7.69 16.84 3.15
CA GLY A 155 8.28 17.45 4.34
C GLY A 155 7.67 16.91 5.65
N PRO A 156 8.23 17.33 6.80
CA PRO A 156 7.71 17.00 8.12
C PRO A 156 6.31 17.52 8.34
#